data_9c867265a10f2dffff1de8650cf91520
#
_entry.id   9c867265a10f2dffff1de8650cf91520
#
_cell.length_a   1.000
_cell.length_b   1.000
_cell.length_c   1.000
_cell.angle_alpha   90.00
_cell.angle_beta   90.00
_cell.angle_gamma   90.00
#
_symmetry.space_group_name_H-M   'P 1'
#
loop_
_entity.id
_entity.type
_entity.pdbx_description
1 polymer ?
#
loop_
_entity_poly.entity_id
_entity_poly.type
_entity_poly.pdbx_seq_one_letter_code
_entity_poly.pdbx_strand_id
1 'polypeptide(L)'
;MSTKVKSPENLPKKPGVYIMRDANDEIIYIGKAKNLINRVRSYFREKLDRPKTQILMSHFDSLEYIVTNSEKEALILEATLIKKHRPRYNVQLKDDKRYPYVKITNEKYSRLIITRNITKNGIYYGPFTDVTSVKKTVKFLKSLFKIRTCRNMDGPCLNSQIDLCYAPCSGEISKEEYDEIINKIDLFFQGKYSVIVKNLKKEMAEAAENEQFEKAAVLRDQITSIEEIMEKQFVDLVDDDLDQDVIAIAPNDNEVVVIIMPIRNGKIVGRDDFLMSGSQYESNSEILFAFIQQYYGFNRHIPKQILLNEPIDDTELLEEWLSDLRGNKVYIKVPMKGVKLRLVNMAQKNAEIIKHQKKAMENSLIELKKYLKLDKLPRIIEGYDISNISGKFAVGSKVSFKDAKPNKKKYKRFKIETPGPNDFAMMKELLTRRLKMIDTDEEPDLIVIDGGKGQLGMACEVLDELNLVHIPIIGLAKEFEEIYIPNSKRPIIIPKNNKALHLLQQVRDESHRFAITYHRKLRSDNISESSLDDIPGIGKKRKINILKEFGTMDKVKNASVEELAKIKGMNEKVATNVYEYYH
;
A
#
# COMPACT_ATOMS: atom_id res chain seq x y z
N MET A 1 -37.23 15.87 1.63
CA MET A 1 -37.87 15.10 2.70
C MET A 1 -38.05 13.69 2.20
N SER A 2 -37.62 12.67 2.94
CA SER A 2 -37.86 11.26 2.59
C SER A 2 -39.24 10.85 3.11
N THR A 3 -40.00 10.08 2.31
CA THR A 3 -41.34 9.60 2.69
C THR A 3 -41.27 8.09 2.83
N LYS A 4 -41.60 7.54 4.01
CA LYS A 4 -41.68 6.08 4.26
C LYS A 4 -42.97 5.52 3.70
N VAL A 5 -42.89 4.41 2.94
CA VAL A 5 -44.04 3.72 2.30
C VAL A 5 -43.83 2.23 2.42
N LYS A 6 -44.93 1.48 2.63
CA LYS A 6 -44.88 -0.02 2.66
C LYS A 6 -45.24 -0.67 1.31
N SER A 7 -45.80 0.10 0.39
CA SER A 7 -46.21 -0.39 -0.95
C SER A 7 -45.87 0.62 -2.05
N PRO A 8 -45.71 0.20 -3.34
CA PRO A 8 -45.32 1.09 -4.44
C PRO A 8 -46.43 1.99 -4.97
N GLU A 9 -47.61 1.99 -4.39
CA GLU A 9 -48.80 2.60 -5.01
C GLU A 9 -48.76 4.13 -5.11
N ASN A 10 -48.04 4.80 -4.18
CA ASN A 10 -48.00 6.26 -4.10
C ASN A 10 -46.65 6.86 -4.52
N LEU A 11 -45.85 6.16 -5.33
CA LEU A 11 -44.56 6.65 -5.80
C LEU A 11 -44.70 7.56 -7.03
N PRO A 12 -43.90 8.63 -7.13
CA PRO A 12 -43.92 9.53 -8.28
C PRO A 12 -43.30 8.90 -9.53
N LYS A 13 -43.80 9.29 -10.71
CA LYS A 13 -43.23 8.98 -12.02
C LYS A 13 -42.05 9.91 -12.35
N LYS A 14 -41.11 10.07 -11.41
CA LYS A 14 -39.93 10.94 -11.53
C LYS A 14 -38.66 10.17 -11.26
N PRO A 15 -37.49 10.66 -11.73
CA PRO A 15 -36.21 10.08 -11.35
C PRO A 15 -35.95 10.30 -9.85
N GLY A 16 -35.18 9.41 -9.25
CA GLY A 16 -34.84 9.49 -7.85
C GLY A 16 -34.11 8.28 -7.30
N VAL A 17 -33.90 8.29 -6.00
CA VAL A 17 -33.27 7.20 -5.24
C VAL A 17 -34.29 6.62 -4.28
N TYR A 18 -34.35 5.29 -4.21
CA TYR A 18 -35.14 4.55 -3.23
C TYR A 18 -34.22 3.82 -2.25
N ILE A 19 -34.66 3.74 -1.00
CA ILE A 19 -33.91 3.21 0.14
C ILE A 19 -34.79 2.17 0.81
N MET A 20 -34.37 0.92 0.80
CA MET A 20 -35.09 -0.20 1.42
C MET A 20 -34.53 -0.47 2.82
N ARG A 21 -35.44 -0.71 3.77
CA ARG A 21 -35.14 -1.01 5.17
C ARG A 21 -35.72 -2.34 5.59
N ASP A 22 -35.07 -2.97 6.56
CA ASP A 22 -35.59 -4.16 7.24
C ASP A 22 -36.49 -3.81 8.44
N ALA A 23 -36.96 -4.84 9.13
CA ALA A 23 -37.80 -4.71 10.31
C ALA A 23 -37.14 -4.00 11.50
N ASN A 24 -35.80 -3.92 11.52
CA ASN A 24 -35.02 -3.18 12.52
C ASN A 24 -34.74 -1.72 12.12
N ASP A 25 -35.34 -1.23 11.04
CA ASP A 25 -35.10 0.09 10.45
C ASP A 25 -33.67 0.26 9.88
N GLU A 26 -32.92 -0.84 9.67
CA GLU A 26 -31.61 -0.80 9.03
C GLU A 26 -31.73 -0.66 7.51
N ILE A 27 -30.89 0.18 6.91
CA ILE A 27 -30.84 0.33 5.45
C ILE A 27 -30.16 -0.91 4.85
N ILE A 28 -30.94 -1.71 4.10
CA ILE A 28 -30.46 -2.95 3.50
C ILE A 28 -30.12 -2.80 2.02
N TYR A 29 -30.75 -1.85 1.30
CA TYR A 29 -30.49 -1.60 -0.11
C TYR A 29 -30.78 -0.14 -0.50
N ILE A 30 -30.01 0.41 -1.41
CA ILE A 30 -30.21 1.71 -2.03
C ILE A 30 -30.09 1.56 -3.55
N GLY A 31 -31.03 2.15 -4.31
CA GLY A 31 -30.98 2.08 -5.77
C GLY A 31 -31.50 3.33 -6.44
N LYS A 32 -30.94 3.63 -7.63
CA LYS A 32 -31.43 4.68 -8.51
C LYS A 32 -32.61 4.23 -9.36
N ALA A 33 -33.43 5.15 -9.78
CA ALA A 33 -34.48 4.91 -10.76
C ALA A 33 -34.65 6.13 -11.69
N LYS A 34 -34.79 5.87 -13.00
CA LYS A 34 -35.27 6.85 -13.97
C LYS A 34 -36.75 7.17 -13.74
N ASN A 35 -37.49 6.18 -13.25
CA ASN A 35 -38.88 6.30 -12.85
C ASN A 35 -39.09 5.45 -11.59
N LEU A 36 -39.29 6.11 -10.45
CA LEU A 36 -39.38 5.46 -9.13
C LEU A 36 -40.48 4.42 -9.07
N ILE A 37 -41.71 4.77 -9.51
CA ILE A 37 -42.82 3.82 -9.43
C ILE A 37 -42.59 2.56 -10.28
N ASN A 38 -42.06 2.69 -11.50
CA ASN A 38 -41.84 1.55 -12.38
C ASN A 38 -40.74 0.65 -11.81
N ARG A 39 -39.67 1.22 -11.33
CA ARG A 39 -38.52 0.48 -10.75
C ARG A 39 -38.91 -0.22 -9.46
N VAL A 40 -39.60 0.44 -8.56
CA VAL A 40 -39.99 -0.13 -7.28
C VAL A 40 -41.05 -1.22 -7.49
N ARG A 41 -42.05 -1.01 -8.36
CA ARG A 41 -43.02 -2.05 -8.69
C ARG A 41 -42.39 -3.36 -9.21
N SER A 42 -41.23 -3.29 -9.86
CA SER A 42 -40.55 -4.50 -10.35
C SER A 42 -40.12 -5.45 -9.22
N TYR A 43 -39.95 -4.97 -8.01
CA TYR A 43 -39.62 -5.80 -6.81
C TYR A 43 -40.84 -6.48 -6.20
N PHE A 44 -42.07 -6.06 -6.52
CA PHE A 44 -43.31 -6.59 -5.96
C PHE A 44 -44.09 -7.48 -6.95
N ARG A 45 -43.41 -7.95 -8.01
CA ARG A 45 -44.01 -8.89 -8.96
C ARG A 45 -44.11 -10.29 -8.34
N GLU A 46 -45.14 -11.08 -8.72
CA GLU A 46 -45.34 -12.44 -8.22
C GLU A 46 -44.18 -13.40 -8.55
N LYS A 47 -43.51 -13.21 -9.70
CA LYS A 47 -42.30 -13.94 -10.06
C LYS A 47 -41.12 -12.98 -10.08
N LEU A 48 -40.20 -13.17 -9.16
CA LEU A 48 -38.95 -12.45 -9.11
C LEU A 48 -37.88 -13.28 -9.83
N ASP A 49 -37.35 -12.75 -10.93
CA ASP A 49 -36.46 -13.48 -11.83
C ASP A 49 -35.05 -13.66 -11.28
N ARG A 50 -34.67 -12.88 -10.25
CA ARG A 50 -33.30 -12.87 -9.72
C ARG A 50 -33.24 -13.31 -8.25
N PRO A 51 -32.36 -14.27 -7.88
CA PRO A 51 -32.21 -14.77 -6.51
C PRO A 51 -31.95 -13.64 -5.50
N LYS A 52 -31.16 -12.62 -5.88
CA LYS A 52 -30.89 -11.44 -5.05
C LYS A 52 -32.18 -10.72 -4.66
N THR A 53 -33.05 -10.47 -5.63
CA THR A 53 -34.30 -9.75 -5.39
C THR A 53 -35.20 -10.53 -4.44
N GLN A 54 -35.25 -11.86 -4.55
CA GLN A 54 -35.97 -12.72 -3.61
C GLN A 54 -35.44 -12.61 -2.18
N ILE A 55 -34.10 -12.68 -2.01
CA ILE A 55 -33.43 -12.54 -0.69
C ILE A 55 -33.61 -11.13 -0.13
N LEU A 56 -33.48 -10.09 -0.95
CA LEU A 56 -33.69 -8.72 -0.55
C LEU A 56 -35.13 -8.51 -0.05
N MET A 57 -36.12 -8.97 -0.82
CA MET A 57 -37.53 -8.84 -0.47
C MET A 57 -37.95 -9.67 0.72
N SER A 58 -37.28 -10.80 1.02
CA SER A 58 -37.52 -11.56 2.26
C SER A 58 -37.11 -10.82 3.54
N HIS A 59 -36.27 -9.80 3.45
CA HIS A 59 -35.85 -8.97 4.58
C HIS A 59 -36.44 -7.55 4.52
N PHE A 60 -37.22 -7.25 3.47
CA PHE A 60 -37.81 -5.93 3.26
C PHE A 60 -38.98 -5.67 4.23
N ASP A 61 -39.00 -4.51 4.86
CA ASP A 61 -40.13 -4.01 5.65
C ASP A 61 -40.67 -2.69 5.11
N SER A 62 -39.80 -1.72 4.83
CA SER A 62 -40.23 -0.37 4.42
C SER A 62 -39.31 0.25 3.36
N LEU A 63 -39.86 1.22 2.64
CA LEU A 63 -39.20 1.96 1.57
C LEU A 63 -39.24 3.47 1.86
N GLU A 64 -38.11 4.12 1.71
CA GLU A 64 -38.03 5.58 1.59
C GLU A 64 -37.63 5.94 0.17
N TYR A 65 -37.99 7.14 -0.27
CA TYR A 65 -37.54 7.65 -1.58
C TYR A 65 -37.20 9.13 -1.53
N ILE A 66 -36.31 9.53 -2.42
CA ILE A 66 -35.89 10.91 -2.65
C ILE A 66 -36.03 11.19 -4.14
N VAL A 67 -36.86 12.17 -4.49
CA VAL A 67 -37.04 12.61 -5.89
C VAL A 67 -35.87 13.50 -6.27
N THR A 68 -35.35 13.31 -7.48
CA THR A 68 -34.31 14.14 -8.10
C THR A 68 -34.83 14.79 -9.37
N ASN A 69 -34.13 15.81 -9.88
CA ASN A 69 -34.54 16.48 -11.10
C ASN A 69 -34.10 15.72 -12.37
N SER A 70 -33.06 14.88 -12.23
CA SER A 70 -32.52 14.08 -13.34
C SER A 70 -32.04 12.70 -12.87
N GLU A 71 -31.89 11.78 -13.83
CA GLU A 71 -31.31 10.47 -13.58
C GLU A 71 -29.84 10.57 -13.13
N LYS A 72 -29.11 11.57 -13.61
CA LYS A 72 -27.74 11.88 -13.22
C LYS A 72 -27.65 12.32 -11.75
N GLU A 73 -28.56 13.18 -11.29
CA GLU A 73 -28.64 13.50 -9.86
C GLU A 73 -28.97 12.27 -9.00
N ALA A 74 -29.84 11.39 -9.47
CA ALA A 74 -30.13 10.14 -8.80
C ALA A 74 -28.88 9.25 -8.71
N LEU A 75 -28.09 9.16 -9.76
CA LEU A 75 -26.82 8.41 -9.81
C LEU A 75 -25.82 8.90 -8.75
N ILE A 76 -25.63 10.22 -8.66
CA ILE A 76 -24.71 10.84 -7.69
C ILE A 76 -25.20 10.64 -6.26
N LEU A 77 -26.50 10.80 -6.03
CA LEU A 77 -27.11 10.64 -4.72
C LEU A 77 -27.04 9.18 -4.26
N GLU A 78 -27.33 8.22 -5.13
CA GLU A 78 -27.19 6.78 -4.88
C GLU A 78 -25.77 6.43 -4.42
N ALA A 79 -24.73 6.84 -5.18
CA ALA A 79 -23.33 6.61 -4.82
C ALA A 79 -22.97 7.19 -3.45
N THR A 80 -23.45 8.39 -3.16
CA THR A 80 -23.20 9.09 -1.90
C THR A 80 -23.84 8.36 -0.72
N LEU A 81 -25.08 7.91 -0.88
CA LEU A 81 -25.81 7.19 0.14
C LEU A 81 -25.26 5.78 0.37
N ILE A 82 -24.90 5.03 -0.69
CA ILE A 82 -24.26 3.72 -0.58
C ILE A 82 -22.95 3.84 0.20
N LYS A 83 -22.13 4.85 -0.09
CA LYS A 83 -20.89 5.08 0.64
C LYS A 83 -21.11 5.39 2.12
N LYS A 84 -22.11 6.23 2.42
CA LYS A 84 -22.44 6.68 3.77
C LYS A 84 -22.97 5.52 4.64
N HIS A 85 -23.90 4.74 4.09
CA HIS A 85 -24.68 3.76 4.83
C HIS A 85 -24.16 2.32 4.68
N ARG A 86 -23.40 2.04 3.62
CA ARG A 86 -22.85 0.70 3.29
C ARG A 86 -23.87 -0.43 3.38
N PRO A 87 -24.99 -0.37 2.65
CA PRO A 87 -26.08 -1.32 2.78
C PRO A 87 -25.62 -2.74 2.39
N ARG A 88 -26.15 -3.75 3.10
CA ARG A 88 -25.73 -5.15 2.97
C ARG A 88 -25.90 -5.73 1.56
N TYR A 89 -26.93 -5.31 0.82
CA TYR A 89 -27.26 -5.83 -0.50
C TYR A 89 -26.78 -4.96 -1.66
N ASN A 90 -26.06 -3.88 -1.41
CA ASN A 90 -25.40 -3.14 -2.48
C ASN A 90 -24.00 -3.67 -2.77
N VAL A 91 -23.64 -3.62 -4.04
CA VAL A 91 -22.24 -3.84 -4.44
C VAL A 91 -21.38 -2.74 -3.89
N GLN A 92 -20.31 -3.09 -3.18
CA GLN A 92 -19.45 -2.13 -2.49
C GLN A 92 -17.99 -2.34 -2.85
N LEU A 93 -17.32 -1.24 -3.14
CA LEU A 93 -15.88 -1.19 -3.28
C LEU A 93 -15.21 -1.31 -1.90
N LYS A 94 -14.58 -2.45 -1.62
CA LYS A 94 -13.76 -2.67 -0.42
C LYS A 94 -12.38 -2.04 -0.61
N ASP A 95 -12.28 -0.72 -0.56
CA ASP A 95 -10.99 -0.04 -0.68
C ASP A 95 -10.77 0.91 0.50
N ASP A 96 -9.91 0.49 1.43
CA ASP A 96 -9.32 1.34 2.47
C ASP A 96 -7.95 1.89 2.06
N LYS A 97 -7.47 1.57 0.85
CA LYS A 97 -6.15 1.98 0.38
C LYS A 97 -6.18 3.46 -0.04
N ARG A 98 -5.74 4.35 0.84
CA ARG A 98 -5.42 5.73 0.48
C ARG A 98 -4.07 5.74 -0.24
N TYR A 99 -4.12 5.68 -1.57
CA TYR A 99 -2.91 5.76 -2.40
C TYR A 99 -2.22 7.11 -2.27
N PRO A 100 -0.89 7.16 -2.29
CA PRO A 100 -0.16 8.40 -2.31
C PRO A 100 -0.25 9.09 -3.67
N TYR A 101 -0.27 10.41 -3.59
CA TYR A 101 -0.10 11.33 -4.71
C TYR A 101 1.25 12.03 -4.55
N VAL A 102 1.85 12.39 -5.66
CA VAL A 102 2.93 13.37 -5.69
C VAL A 102 2.29 14.73 -5.90
N LYS A 103 2.66 15.68 -5.06
CA LYS A 103 2.14 17.05 -5.10
C LYS A 103 3.27 18.03 -5.37
N ILE A 104 3.11 18.89 -6.37
CA ILE A 104 3.83 20.14 -6.50
C ILE A 104 3.05 21.19 -5.69
N THR A 105 3.70 21.77 -4.66
CA THR A 105 3.04 22.72 -3.77
C THR A 105 2.89 24.09 -4.44
N ASN A 106 1.82 24.81 -4.08
CA ASN A 106 1.62 26.20 -4.54
C ASN A 106 2.24 27.17 -3.52
N GLU A 107 3.57 27.21 -3.48
CA GLU A 107 4.39 28.10 -2.64
C GLU A 107 5.25 28.99 -3.54
N LYS A 108 5.80 30.10 -3.03
CA LYS A 108 6.69 30.98 -3.80
C LYS A 108 7.80 30.22 -4.52
N TYR A 109 8.41 29.25 -3.84
CA TYR A 109 9.28 28.24 -4.44
C TYR A 109 8.68 26.87 -4.16
N SER A 110 8.10 26.23 -5.17
CA SER A 110 7.36 24.98 -5.04
C SER A 110 8.22 23.83 -4.54
N ARG A 111 7.61 22.91 -3.78
CA ARG A 111 8.21 21.64 -3.33
C ARG A 111 7.52 20.46 -3.95
N LEU A 112 8.27 19.39 -4.11
CA LEU A 112 7.72 18.09 -4.49
C LEU A 112 7.51 17.24 -3.23
N ILE A 113 6.27 16.92 -2.89
CA ILE A 113 5.94 16.14 -1.69
C ILE A 113 5.05 14.95 -2.02
N ILE A 114 5.12 13.91 -1.19
CA ILE A 114 4.20 12.76 -1.28
C ILE A 114 3.12 12.96 -0.23
N THR A 115 1.85 12.90 -0.65
CA THR A 115 0.69 13.08 0.23
C THR A 115 -0.41 12.06 -0.11
N ARG A 116 -1.26 11.75 0.86
CA ARG A 116 -2.49 10.98 0.65
C ARG A 116 -3.75 11.84 0.69
N ASN A 117 -3.60 13.11 1.03
CA ASN A 117 -4.70 14.06 1.12
C ASN A 117 -4.62 15.02 -0.07
N ILE A 118 -5.69 15.11 -0.84
CA ILE A 118 -5.85 16.09 -1.90
C ILE A 118 -6.48 17.35 -1.29
N THR A 119 -5.84 18.48 -1.52
CA THR A 119 -6.32 19.82 -1.12
C THR A 119 -6.48 20.68 -2.37
N LYS A 120 -7.25 21.76 -2.30
CA LYS A 120 -7.47 22.64 -3.46
C LYS A 120 -6.21 23.36 -3.97
N ASN A 121 -5.11 23.35 -3.20
CA ASN A 121 -3.88 24.08 -3.51
C ASN A 121 -2.77 23.15 -3.97
N GLY A 122 -2.31 23.27 -5.23
CA GLY A 122 -1.19 22.54 -5.82
C GLY A 122 -1.59 21.60 -6.95
N ILE A 123 -0.58 21.11 -7.67
CA ILE A 123 -0.73 20.14 -8.76
C ILE A 123 -0.50 18.75 -8.21
N TYR A 124 -1.36 17.80 -8.58
CA TYR A 124 -1.30 16.42 -8.06
C TYR A 124 -1.13 15.43 -9.20
N TYR A 125 -0.26 14.45 -9.00
CA TYR A 125 -0.02 13.32 -9.90
C TYR A 125 -0.29 12.01 -9.18
N GLY A 126 -0.87 11.05 -9.86
CA GLY A 126 -1.26 9.76 -9.30
C GLY A 126 -2.79 9.55 -9.34
N PRO A 127 -3.37 8.65 -8.56
CA PRO A 127 -2.75 7.91 -7.44
C PRO A 127 -1.69 6.90 -7.88
N PHE A 128 -0.67 6.68 -7.03
CA PHE A 128 0.38 5.71 -7.30
C PHE A 128 0.22 4.49 -6.39
N THR A 129 0.31 3.31 -6.96
CA THR A 129 0.11 2.04 -6.26
C THR A 129 1.34 1.57 -5.50
N ASP A 130 2.53 1.76 -6.06
CA ASP A 130 3.81 1.42 -5.43
C ASP A 130 4.43 2.64 -4.74
N VAL A 131 4.19 2.70 -3.43
CA VAL A 131 4.75 3.75 -2.55
C VAL A 131 6.28 3.76 -2.58
N THR A 132 6.92 2.60 -2.75
CA THR A 132 8.39 2.47 -2.72
C THR A 132 8.99 3.05 -3.98
N SER A 133 8.44 2.72 -5.13
CA SER A 133 8.85 3.27 -6.43
C SER A 133 8.63 4.78 -6.48
N VAL A 134 7.47 5.26 -6.02
CA VAL A 134 7.19 6.71 -5.95
C VAL A 134 8.20 7.45 -5.07
N LYS A 135 8.53 6.91 -3.89
CA LYS A 135 9.55 7.51 -3.03
C LYS A 135 10.91 7.58 -3.69
N LYS A 136 11.31 6.53 -4.41
CA LYS A 136 12.58 6.51 -5.17
C LYS A 136 12.56 7.55 -6.29
N THR A 137 11.48 7.62 -7.07
CA THR A 137 11.31 8.61 -8.16
C THR A 137 11.33 10.04 -7.63
N VAL A 138 10.59 10.33 -6.55
CA VAL A 138 10.60 11.68 -5.94
C VAL A 138 11.97 12.04 -5.38
N LYS A 139 12.68 11.08 -4.75
CA LYS A 139 14.04 11.31 -4.26
C LYS A 139 15.00 11.57 -5.43
N PHE A 140 14.90 10.80 -6.50
CA PHE A 140 15.67 10.96 -7.72
C PHE A 140 15.45 12.36 -8.34
N LEU A 141 14.19 12.76 -8.57
CA LEU A 141 13.87 14.06 -9.16
C LEU A 141 14.36 15.23 -8.28
N LYS A 142 14.27 15.11 -6.96
CA LYS A 142 14.82 16.10 -6.02
C LYS A 142 16.34 16.26 -6.15
N SER A 143 17.06 15.16 -6.30
CA SER A 143 18.50 15.16 -6.50
C SER A 143 18.89 15.67 -7.88
N LEU A 144 18.19 15.21 -8.93
CA LEU A 144 18.46 15.55 -10.32
C LEU A 144 18.27 17.05 -10.61
N PHE A 145 17.16 17.60 -10.10
CA PHE A 145 16.78 19.00 -10.32
C PHE A 145 17.09 19.92 -9.14
N LYS A 146 17.80 19.44 -8.13
CA LYS A 146 18.27 20.19 -6.94
C LYS A 146 17.22 21.11 -6.31
N ILE A 147 15.97 20.63 -6.22
CA ILE A 147 14.87 21.41 -5.66
C ILE A 147 14.84 21.39 -4.13
N ARG A 148 14.34 22.45 -3.54
CA ARG A 148 14.25 22.56 -2.08
C ARG A 148 13.35 21.48 -1.45
N THR A 149 13.75 21.04 -0.24
CA THR A 149 12.99 20.07 0.56
C THR A 149 12.51 20.65 1.90
N CYS A 150 13.12 21.75 2.34
CA CYS A 150 12.83 22.43 3.61
C CYS A 150 11.41 23.04 3.63
N ARG A 151 10.81 23.13 4.82
CA ARG A 151 9.54 23.85 5.02
C ARG A 151 9.78 25.34 5.16
N ASN A 152 10.70 25.71 6.02
CA ASN A 152 11.08 27.10 6.29
C ASN A 152 12.27 27.49 5.39
N MET A 153 12.36 28.77 5.10
CA MET A 153 13.43 29.34 4.26
C MET A 153 14.30 30.29 5.10
N ASP A 154 14.77 29.77 6.24
CA ASP A 154 15.50 30.57 7.25
C ASP A 154 16.98 30.77 6.90
N GLY A 155 17.39 30.48 5.66
CA GLY A 155 18.75 30.59 5.16
C GLY A 155 19.34 29.29 4.62
N PRO A 156 20.58 29.29 4.13
CA PRO A 156 21.23 28.13 3.52
C PRO A 156 21.38 27.00 4.53
N CYS A 157 20.96 25.80 4.11
CA CYS A 157 20.99 24.58 4.91
C CYS A 157 22.02 23.59 4.36
N LEU A 158 22.21 22.46 5.05
CA LEU A 158 23.14 21.41 4.63
C LEU A 158 22.93 20.97 3.16
N ASN A 159 21.68 20.89 2.69
CA ASN A 159 21.41 20.49 1.30
C ASN A 159 21.98 21.49 0.27
N SER A 160 22.04 22.78 0.60
CA SER A 160 22.70 23.79 -0.22
C SER A 160 24.24 23.58 -0.21
N GLN A 161 24.81 23.35 0.96
CA GLN A 161 26.26 23.15 1.10
C GLN A 161 26.79 21.88 0.41
N ILE A 162 25.96 20.85 0.25
CA ILE A 162 26.32 19.60 -0.44
C ILE A 162 25.76 19.51 -1.85
N ASP A 163 25.39 20.63 -2.45
CA ASP A 163 24.91 20.78 -3.83
C ASP A 163 23.65 19.93 -4.17
N LEU A 164 22.77 19.73 -3.21
CA LEU A 164 21.46 19.06 -3.40
C LEU A 164 20.29 20.04 -3.49
N CYS A 165 20.53 21.35 -3.45
CA CYS A 165 19.51 22.39 -3.53
C CYS A 165 20.13 23.69 -4.06
N TYR A 166 19.48 24.35 -5.01
CA TYR A 166 19.88 25.66 -5.55
C TYR A 166 19.66 26.84 -4.58
N ALA A 167 19.41 26.55 -3.31
CA ALA A 167 19.29 27.54 -2.22
C ALA A 167 18.42 28.77 -2.55
N PRO A 168 17.15 28.62 -2.94
CA PRO A 168 16.26 29.78 -3.19
C PRO A 168 16.05 30.64 -1.95
N CYS A 169 16.43 30.14 -0.75
CA CYS A 169 16.39 30.88 0.51
C CYS A 169 17.52 31.92 0.66
N SER A 170 18.63 31.76 -0.06
CA SER A 170 19.76 32.72 -0.10
C SER A 170 19.79 33.59 -1.35
N GLY A 171 18.83 33.38 -2.28
CA GLY A 171 18.75 34.15 -3.53
C GLY A 171 19.75 33.73 -4.60
N GLU A 172 20.32 32.54 -4.48
CA GLU A 172 21.28 31.98 -5.47
C GLU A 172 20.63 31.58 -6.78
N ILE A 173 19.29 31.44 -6.80
CA ILE A 173 18.50 31.17 -8.00
C ILE A 173 17.32 32.15 -8.07
N SER A 174 17.03 32.67 -9.26
CA SER A 174 15.87 33.52 -9.50
C SER A 174 14.55 32.72 -9.40
N LYS A 175 13.42 33.44 -9.25
CA LYS A 175 12.10 32.78 -9.22
C LYS A 175 11.77 32.15 -10.56
N GLU A 176 12.10 32.81 -11.65
CA GLU A 176 11.87 32.41 -13.03
C GLU A 176 12.63 31.12 -13.35
N GLU A 177 13.91 31.07 -13.05
CA GLU A 177 14.74 29.86 -13.24
C GLU A 177 14.23 28.67 -12.41
N TYR A 178 13.81 28.95 -11.17
CA TYR A 178 13.25 27.89 -10.32
C TYR A 178 11.93 27.35 -10.87
N ASP A 179 11.07 28.21 -11.43
CA ASP A 179 9.81 27.80 -12.05
C ASP A 179 10.03 26.99 -13.34
N GLU A 180 11.09 27.27 -14.11
CA GLU A 180 11.47 26.42 -15.25
C GLU A 180 11.85 25.00 -14.80
N ILE A 181 12.56 24.88 -13.68
CA ILE A 181 12.86 23.58 -13.09
C ILE A 181 11.59 22.85 -12.67
N ILE A 182 10.65 23.54 -12.04
CA ILE A 182 9.35 22.96 -11.66
C ILE A 182 8.56 22.54 -12.90
N ASN A 183 8.60 23.30 -13.98
CA ASN A 183 7.98 22.91 -15.27
C ASN A 183 8.60 21.61 -15.84
N LYS A 184 9.91 21.41 -15.76
CA LYS A 184 10.54 20.16 -16.17
C LYS A 184 10.05 18.97 -15.35
N ILE A 185 9.82 19.16 -14.03
CA ILE A 185 9.22 18.14 -13.16
C ILE A 185 7.75 17.89 -13.50
N ASP A 186 6.99 18.92 -13.82
CA ASP A 186 5.62 18.79 -14.30
C ASP A 186 5.55 17.95 -15.58
N LEU A 187 6.35 18.29 -16.57
CA LEU A 187 6.48 17.51 -17.82
C LEU A 187 6.89 16.05 -17.56
N PHE A 188 7.76 15.80 -16.56
CA PHE A 188 8.15 14.45 -16.17
C PHE A 188 6.94 13.62 -15.70
N PHE A 189 6.12 14.17 -14.81
CA PHE A 189 4.93 13.46 -14.33
C PHE A 189 3.81 13.38 -15.37
N GLN A 190 3.80 14.29 -16.36
CA GLN A 190 2.96 14.19 -17.54
C GLN A 190 3.46 13.13 -18.54
N GLY A 191 4.63 12.51 -18.33
CA GLY A 191 5.23 11.53 -19.25
C GLY A 191 5.88 12.12 -20.51
N LYS A 192 5.98 13.45 -20.61
CA LYS A 192 6.55 14.17 -21.76
C LYS A 192 8.08 14.20 -21.71
N TYR A 193 8.69 13.03 -21.53
CA TYR A 193 10.16 12.90 -21.40
C TYR A 193 10.93 13.37 -22.63
N SER A 194 10.42 13.13 -23.83
CA SER A 194 11.03 13.58 -25.10
C SER A 194 11.16 15.10 -25.16
N VAL A 195 10.18 15.84 -24.64
CA VAL A 195 10.23 17.31 -24.57
C VAL A 195 11.31 17.76 -23.59
N ILE A 196 11.40 17.11 -22.42
CA ILE A 196 12.43 17.43 -21.41
C ILE A 196 13.82 17.19 -22.00
N VAL A 197 14.07 16.02 -22.60
CA VAL A 197 15.36 15.66 -23.20
C VAL A 197 15.73 16.63 -24.32
N LYS A 198 14.77 17.01 -25.18
CA LYS A 198 15.00 17.99 -26.24
C LYS A 198 15.41 19.35 -25.68
N ASN A 199 14.73 19.84 -24.64
CA ASN A 199 15.05 21.12 -24.02
C ASN A 199 16.42 21.08 -23.32
N LEU A 200 16.71 20.02 -22.57
CA LEU A 200 18.01 19.83 -21.92
C LEU A 200 19.17 19.73 -22.94
N LYS A 201 18.97 19.07 -24.09
CA LYS A 201 19.97 19.02 -25.18
C LYS A 201 20.25 20.41 -25.77
N LYS A 202 19.20 21.25 -25.91
CA LYS A 202 19.37 22.63 -26.36
C LYS A 202 20.15 23.47 -25.33
N GLU A 203 19.76 23.41 -24.05
CA GLU A 203 20.46 24.11 -22.96
C GLU A 203 21.92 23.65 -22.82
N MET A 204 22.18 22.36 -23.03
CA MET A 204 23.55 21.80 -23.01
C MET A 204 24.41 22.36 -24.16
N ALA A 205 23.85 22.47 -25.37
CA ALA A 205 24.56 23.05 -26.51
C ALA A 205 24.87 24.54 -26.29
N GLU A 206 23.88 25.31 -25.81
CA GLU A 206 24.05 26.73 -25.47
C GLU A 206 25.11 26.93 -24.35
N ALA A 207 25.13 26.06 -23.33
CA ALA A 207 26.14 26.09 -22.28
C ALA A 207 27.55 25.77 -22.81
N ALA A 208 27.65 24.82 -23.74
CA ALA A 208 28.92 24.46 -24.39
C ALA A 208 29.45 25.58 -25.29
N GLU A 209 28.59 26.25 -26.06
CA GLU A 209 28.94 27.40 -26.90
C GLU A 209 29.46 28.60 -26.04
N ASN A 210 28.89 28.76 -24.86
CA ASN A 210 29.29 29.79 -23.89
C ASN A 210 30.48 29.36 -22.97
N GLU A 211 31.16 28.25 -23.32
CA GLU A 211 32.29 27.68 -22.57
C GLU A 211 31.99 27.29 -21.10
N GLN A 212 30.71 27.13 -20.75
CA GLN A 212 30.24 26.71 -19.44
C GLN A 212 30.26 25.17 -19.32
N PHE A 213 31.46 24.57 -19.39
CA PHE A 213 31.61 23.11 -19.50
C PHE A 213 31.11 22.34 -18.28
N GLU A 214 31.19 22.88 -17.06
CA GLU A 214 30.63 22.25 -15.85
C GLU A 214 29.10 22.17 -15.93
N LYS A 215 28.44 23.24 -16.38
CA LYS A 215 26.98 23.27 -16.59
C LYS A 215 26.56 22.29 -17.70
N ALA A 216 27.29 22.25 -18.79
CA ALA A 216 27.05 21.30 -19.89
C ALA A 216 27.20 19.85 -19.41
N ALA A 217 28.17 19.54 -18.56
CA ALA A 217 28.33 18.20 -17.97
C ALA A 217 27.16 17.81 -17.06
N VAL A 218 26.67 18.71 -16.22
CA VAL A 218 25.48 18.47 -15.37
C VAL A 218 24.25 18.19 -16.24
N LEU A 219 24.04 18.97 -17.32
CA LEU A 219 22.90 18.77 -18.23
C LEU A 219 23.00 17.44 -18.98
N ARG A 220 24.20 17.02 -19.41
CA ARG A 220 24.45 15.70 -20.00
C ARG A 220 24.05 14.57 -19.04
N ASP A 221 24.48 14.67 -17.79
CA ASP A 221 24.19 13.65 -16.77
C ASP A 221 22.69 13.59 -16.44
N GLN A 222 21.98 14.73 -16.50
CA GLN A 222 20.52 14.79 -16.40
C GLN A 222 19.83 14.09 -17.57
N ILE A 223 20.30 14.33 -18.81
CA ILE A 223 19.78 13.68 -20.02
C ILE A 223 19.94 12.16 -19.91
N THR A 224 21.15 11.68 -19.62
CA THR A 224 21.43 10.24 -19.47
C THR A 224 20.53 9.59 -18.42
N SER A 225 20.36 10.25 -17.26
CA SER A 225 19.52 9.73 -16.18
C SER A 225 18.04 9.65 -16.55
N ILE A 226 17.53 10.57 -17.37
CA ILE A 226 16.15 10.54 -17.87
C ILE A 226 15.99 9.46 -18.95
N GLU A 227 16.94 9.34 -19.86
CA GLU A 227 16.96 8.32 -20.91
C GLU A 227 17.00 6.90 -20.32
N GLU A 228 17.78 6.63 -19.27
CA GLU A 228 17.77 5.35 -18.53
C GLU A 228 16.41 5.02 -17.90
N ILE A 229 15.68 6.01 -17.42
CA ILE A 229 14.31 5.80 -16.90
C ILE A 229 13.37 5.47 -18.04
N MET A 230 13.53 6.14 -19.18
CA MET A 230 12.75 5.83 -20.38
C MET A 230 12.96 4.38 -20.81
N GLU A 231 14.17 3.88 -20.88
CA GLU A 231 14.47 2.50 -21.29
C GLU A 231 13.86 1.44 -20.37
N LYS A 232 13.82 1.69 -19.06
CA LYS A 232 13.28 0.75 -18.04
C LYS A 232 11.75 0.67 -18.00
N GLN A 233 11.03 1.59 -18.64
CA GLN A 233 9.55 1.67 -18.56
C GLN A 233 8.83 1.15 -19.82
N PHE A 234 9.53 0.53 -20.77
CA PHE A 234 8.98 0.19 -22.09
C PHE A 234 8.02 -0.99 -22.12
N VAL A 235 6.74 -0.68 -22.18
CA VAL A 235 5.78 -1.28 -23.11
C VAL A 235 5.31 -0.12 -23.99
N ASP A 236 6.00 0.10 -25.12
CA ASP A 236 5.63 1.16 -26.06
C ASP A 236 4.27 0.87 -26.69
N LEU A 237 3.31 1.72 -26.37
CA LEU A 237 2.10 1.89 -27.15
C LEU A 237 2.36 3.01 -28.16
N VAL A 238 2.10 2.74 -29.42
CA VAL A 238 2.51 3.52 -30.61
C VAL A 238 1.92 4.95 -30.69
N ASP A 239 1.18 5.42 -29.66
CA ASP A 239 0.47 6.71 -29.72
C ASP A 239 0.70 7.49 -28.41
N ASP A 240 1.47 8.57 -28.50
CA ASP A 240 1.90 9.40 -27.35
C ASP A 240 0.77 10.21 -26.69
N ASP A 241 -0.43 10.31 -27.28
CA ASP A 241 -1.55 11.11 -26.73
C ASP A 241 -2.66 10.26 -26.08
N LEU A 242 -2.36 8.99 -25.74
CA LEU A 242 -3.34 8.08 -25.15
C LEU A 242 -3.50 8.34 -23.64
N ASP A 243 -4.63 8.96 -23.25
CA ASP A 243 -5.12 9.08 -21.87
C ASP A 243 -6.30 8.12 -21.68
N GLN A 244 -6.00 6.92 -21.14
CA GLN A 244 -6.97 5.82 -21.03
C GLN A 244 -6.82 5.08 -19.69
N ASP A 245 -7.94 4.53 -19.20
CA ASP A 245 -7.92 3.54 -18.13
C ASP A 245 -8.47 2.22 -18.68
N VAL A 246 -7.74 1.14 -18.45
CA VAL A 246 -8.18 -0.22 -18.80
C VAL A 246 -8.69 -0.88 -17.54
N ILE A 247 -9.97 -1.26 -17.54
CA ILE A 247 -10.64 -1.90 -16.42
C ILE A 247 -11.08 -3.30 -16.84
N ALA A 248 -10.74 -4.30 -16.04
CA ALA A 248 -11.17 -5.66 -16.24
C ALA A 248 -11.61 -6.32 -14.94
N ILE A 249 -12.59 -7.20 -15.03
CA ILE A 249 -13.11 -7.95 -13.89
C ILE A 249 -12.85 -9.45 -14.04
N ALA A 250 -12.70 -10.12 -12.89
CA ALA A 250 -12.66 -11.56 -12.76
C ALA A 250 -13.62 -11.99 -11.64
N PRO A 251 -14.81 -12.50 -11.97
CA PRO A 251 -15.79 -12.96 -10.98
C PRO A 251 -15.25 -14.12 -10.14
N ASN A 252 -15.54 -14.10 -8.84
CA ASN A 252 -15.28 -15.18 -7.89
C ASN A 252 -16.59 -15.49 -7.13
N ASP A 253 -16.64 -16.57 -6.37
CA ASP A 253 -17.86 -17.08 -5.74
C ASP A 253 -18.59 -16.04 -4.85
N ASN A 254 -17.86 -15.25 -4.05
CA ASN A 254 -18.43 -14.27 -3.12
C ASN A 254 -17.98 -12.82 -3.35
N GLU A 255 -16.95 -12.62 -4.15
CA GLU A 255 -16.33 -11.30 -4.39
C GLU A 255 -15.86 -11.23 -5.83
N VAL A 256 -15.77 -10.03 -6.39
CA VAL A 256 -15.22 -9.82 -7.72
C VAL A 256 -13.94 -9.05 -7.62
N VAL A 257 -12.91 -9.54 -8.30
CA VAL A 257 -11.65 -8.80 -8.46
C VAL A 257 -11.79 -7.87 -9.66
N VAL A 258 -11.56 -6.59 -9.43
CA VAL A 258 -11.48 -5.57 -10.48
C VAL A 258 -10.05 -5.07 -10.57
N ILE A 259 -9.50 -5.05 -11.78
CA ILE A 259 -8.20 -4.44 -12.08
C ILE A 259 -8.42 -3.16 -12.87
N ILE A 260 -7.67 -2.14 -12.51
CA ILE A 260 -7.52 -0.93 -13.32
C ILE A 260 -6.04 -0.74 -13.68
N MET A 261 -5.77 -0.45 -14.95
CA MET A 261 -4.44 -0.10 -15.45
C MET A 261 -4.52 1.26 -16.14
N PRO A 262 -4.09 2.34 -15.47
CA PRO A 262 -4.04 3.67 -16.05
C PRO A 262 -2.94 3.75 -17.13
N ILE A 263 -3.29 4.32 -18.27
CA ILE A 263 -2.39 4.62 -19.40
C ILE A 263 -2.38 6.13 -19.57
N ARG A 264 -1.21 6.73 -19.48
CA ARG A 264 -1.00 8.16 -19.66
C ARG A 264 0.13 8.37 -20.66
N ASN A 265 -0.14 9.20 -21.67
CA ASN A 265 0.80 9.45 -22.78
C ASN A 265 1.35 8.13 -23.38
N GLY A 266 0.44 7.20 -23.71
CA GLY A 266 0.79 5.92 -24.29
C GLY A 266 1.52 4.92 -23.37
N LYS A 267 1.72 5.22 -22.08
CA LYS A 267 2.46 4.36 -21.13
C LYS A 267 1.57 3.88 -19.98
N ILE A 268 1.74 2.61 -19.59
CA ILE A 268 1.08 2.07 -18.40
C ILE A 268 1.75 2.66 -17.16
N VAL A 269 1.00 3.47 -16.39
CA VAL A 269 1.53 4.18 -15.21
C VAL A 269 1.49 3.32 -13.95
N GLY A 270 0.68 2.25 -13.97
CA GLY A 270 0.53 1.36 -12.82
C GLY A 270 -0.56 0.32 -13.02
N ARG A 271 -0.80 -0.44 -11.96
CA ARG A 271 -1.89 -1.41 -11.87
C ARG A 271 -2.44 -1.41 -10.46
N ASP A 272 -3.75 -1.25 -10.35
CA ASP A 272 -4.48 -1.37 -9.09
C ASP A 272 -5.43 -2.56 -9.11
N ASP A 273 -5.53 -3.25 -7.99
CA ASP A 273 -6.50 -4.30 -7.76
C ASP A 273 -7.50 -3.90 -6.67
N PHE A 274 -8.76 -4.14 -6.94
CA PHE A 274 -9.88 -3.86 -6.04
C PHE A 274 -10.74 -5.10 -5.81
N LEU A 275 -11.44 -5.11 -4.69
CA LEU A 275 -12.46 -6.10 -4.38
C LEU A 275 -13.83 -5.44 -4.33
N MET A 276 -14.77 -6.04 -5.07
CA MET A 276 -16.19 -5.71 -4.95
C MET A 276 -16.88 -6.80 -4.13
N SER A 277 -17.49 -6.43 -3.02
CA SER A 277 -18.32 -7.32 -2.20
C SER A 277 -19.80 -7.11 -2.47
N GLY A 278 -20.63 -8.07 -2.05
CA GLY A 278 -22.07 -8.04 -2.33
C GLY A 278 -22.40 -8.33 -3.80
N SER A 279 -21.45 -8.91 -4.55
CA SER A 279 -21.52 -9.12 -5.99
C SER A 279 -22.05 -10.51 -6.40
N GLN A 280 -22.26 -11.42 -5.44
CA GLN A 280 -22.57 -12.83 -5.72
C GLN A 280 -23.84 -13.09 -6.55
N TYR A 281 -24.74 -12.11 -6.65
CA TYR A 281 -25.99 -12.22 -7.41
C TYR A 281 -26.14 -11.11 -8.46
N GLU A 282 -25.08 -10.34 -8.72
CA GLU A 282 -25.08 -9.27 -9.70
C GLU A 282 -24.44 -9.70 -11.02
N SER A 283 -24.90 -9.11 -12.12
CA SER A 283 -24.24 -9.27 -13.42
C SER A 283 -22.89 -8.54 -13.45
N ASN A 284 -21.99 -8.98 -14.34
CA ASN A 284 -20.73 -8.29 -14.57
C ASN A 284 -20.94 -6.83 -14.97
N SER A 285 -22.01 -6.54 -15.75
CA SER A 285 -22.43 -5.20 -16.11
C SER A 285 -22.71 -4.31 -14.89
N GLU A 286 -23.52 -4.80 -13.95
CA GLU A 286 -23.88 -4.07 -12.73
C GLU A 286 -22.67 -3.84 -11.82
N ILE A 287 -21.76 -4.81 -11.75
CA ILE A 287 -20.53 -4.70 -10.96
C ILE A 287 -19.57 -3.67 -11.55
N LEU A 288 -19.37 -3.69 -12.88
CA LEU A 288 -18.54 -2.69 -13.57
C LEU A 288 -19.13 -1.30 -13.44
N PHE A 289 -20.44 -1.16 -13.59
CA PHE A 289 -21.15 0.10 -13.40
C PHE A 289 -20.90 0.66 -11.98
N ALA A 290 -21.15 -0.16 -10.95
CA ALA A 290 -20.95 0.21 -9.55
C ALA A 290 -19.48 0.54 -9.25
N PHE A 291 -18.54 -0.19 -9.87
CA PHE A 291 -17.11 0.10 -9.73
C PHE A 291 -16.75 1.46 -10.30
N ILE A 292 -17.14 1.74 -11.55
CA ILE A 292 -16.85 3.01 -12.24
C ILE A 292 -17.43 4.18 -11.45
N GLN A 293 -18.68 4.06 -11.02
CA GLN A 293 -19.38 5.06 -10.22
C GLN A 293 -18.63 5.34 -8.90
N GLN A 294 -18.28 4.29 -8.16
CA GLN A 294 -17.60 4.43 -6.88
C GLN A 294 -16.14 4.84 -7.03
N TYR A 295 -15.45 4.39 -8.07
CA TYR A 295 -14.04 4.70 -8.31
C TYR A 295 -13.82 6.17 -8.69
N TYR A 296 -14.55 6.68 -9.68
CA TYR A 296 -14.38 8.06 -10.17
C TYR A 296 -15.15 9.10 -9.38
N GLY A 297 -16.13 8.72 -8.56
CA GLY A 297 -16.86 9.62 -7.67
C GLY A 297 -16.02 10.28 -6.56
N PHE A 298 -14.70 10.00 -6.47
CA PHE A 298 -13.81 10.45 -5.40
C PHE A 298 -12.68 11.39 -5.87
N ASN A 299 -12.93 12.36 -6.72
CA ASN A 299 -11.92 13.31 -7.21
C ASN A 299 -10.66 12.61 -7.77
N ARG A 300 -10.83 11.49 -8.46
CA ARG A 300 -9.75 10.83 -9.19
C ARG A 300 -9.62 11.42 -10.58
N HIS A 301 -8.45 11.30 -11.19
CA HIS A 301 -8.28 11.67 -12.58
C HIS A 301 -9.21 10.84 -13.48
N ILE A 302 -9.98 11.51 -14.33
CA ILE A 302 -10.88 10.88 -15.28
C ILE A 302 -10.22 10.94 -16.66
N PRO A 303 -9.93 9.79 -17.30
CA PRO A 303 -9.27 9.76 -18.59
C PRO A 303 -10.22 10.14 -19.74
N LYS A 304 -9.66 10.36 -20.92
CA LYS A 304 -10.45 10.58 -22.15
C LYS A 304 -11.25 9.34 -22.55
N GLN A 305 -10.71 8.15 -22.24
CA GLN A 305 -11.35 6.89 -22.60
C GLN A 305 -11.17 5.83 -21.52
N ILE A 306 -12.22 5.05 -21.28
CA ILE A 306 -12.22 3.87 -20.41
C ILE A 306 -12.44 2.63 -21.29
N LEU A 307 -11.55 1.65 -21.19
CA LEU A 307 -11.63 0.38 -21.89
C LEU A 307 -12.07 -0.71 -20.93
N LEU A 308 -13.09 -1.47 -21.31
CA LEU A 308 -13.66 -2.55 -20.50
C LEU A 308 -13.49 -3.90 -21.18
N ASN A 309 -13.45 -4.98 -20.38
CA ASN A 309 -13.47 -6.36 -20.91
C ASN A 309 -14.88 -6.87 -21.22
N GLU A 310 -15.92 -6.21 -20.71
CA GLU A 310 -17.32 -6.55 -20.92
C GLU A 310 -18.19 -5.30 -21.08
N PRO A 311 -19.33 -5.39 -21.80
CA PRO A 311 -20.25 -4.26 -21.93
C PRO A 311 -20.96 -3.98 -20.61
N ILE A 312 -21.37 -2.74 -20.44
CA ILE A 312 -22.21 -2.30 -19.31
C ILE A 312 -23.51 -1.69 -19.82
N ASP A 313 -24.57 -1.89 -19.04
CA ASP A 313 -25.84 -1.21 -19.27
C ASP A 313 -25.69 0.27 -18.86
N ASP A 314 -26.58 1.13 -19.34
CA ASP A 314 -26.56 2.58 -19.05
C ASP A 314 -25.21 3.27 -19.34
N THR A 315 -24.44 2.82 -20.34
CA THR A 315 -23.13 3.39 -20.70
C THR A 315 -23.21 4.89 -20.95
N GLU A 316 -24.25 5.36 -21.65
CA GLU A 316 -24.47 6.76 -21.99
C GLU A 316 -24.58 7.64 -20.73
N LEU A 317 -25.28 7.17 -19.69
CA LEU A 317 -25.41 7.88 -18.42
C LEU A 317 -24.08 8.06 -17.70
N LEU A 318 -23.23 7.00 -17.71
CA LEU A 318 -21.88 7.09 -17.13
C LEU A 318 -20.96 8.00 -17.94
N GLU A 319 -21.02 7.94 -19.27
CA GLU A 319 -20.23 8.82 -20.15
C GLU A 319 -20.61 10.29 -19.94
N GLU A 320 -21.89 10.59 -19.82
CA GLU A 320 -22.39 11.94 -19.54
C GLU A 320 -21.91 12.44 -18.18
N TRP A 321 -22.10 11.62 -17.13
CA TRP A 321 -21.67 11.96 -15.77
C TRP A 321 -20.15 12.18 -15.66
N LEU A 322 -19.35 11.29 -16.26
CA LEU A 322 -17.89 11.39 -16.25
C LEU A 322 -17.41 12.58 -17.09
N SER A 323 -18.10 12.90 -18.19
CA SER A 323 -17.78 14.05 -19.04
C SER A 323 -17.99 15.38 -18.30
N ASP A 324 -19.07 15.48 -17.52
CA ASP A 324 -19.31 16.66 -16.68
C ASP A 324 -18.24 16.83 -15.60
N LEU A 325 -17.87 15.72 -14.92
CA LEU A 325 -16.80 15.76 -13.91
C LEU A 325 -15.44 16.13 -14.49
N ARG A 326 -15.16 15.67 -15.71
CA ARG A 326 -13.89 15.95 -16.40
C ARG A 326 -13.88 17.35 -17.03
N GLY A 327 -15.03 17.91 -17.37
CA GLY A 327 -15.18 19.13 -18.18
C GLY A 327 -14.96 18.92 -19.70
N ASN A 328 -14.79 17.66 -20.16
CA ASN A 328 -14.57 17.26 -21.54
C ASN A 328 -15.11 15.84 -21.77
N LYS A 329 -15.41 15.50 -23.02
CA LYS A 329 -16.04 14.24 -23.39
C LYS A 329 -15.21 13.02 -22.97
N VAL A 330 -15.88 12.04 -22.34
CA VAL A 330 -15.33 10.73 -21.93
C VAL A 330 -16.05 9.63 -22.71
N TYR A 331 -15.31 8.61 -23.12
CA TYR A 331 -15.85 7.48 -23.85
C TYR A 331 -15.57 6.17 -23.10
N ILE A 332 -16.59 5.32 -22.98
CA ILE A 332 -16.45 3.95 -22.45
C ILE A 332 -16.58 2.97 -23.63
N LYS A 333 -15.60 2.10 -23.83
CA LYS A 333 -15.57 1.19 -24.97
C LYS A 333 -15.14 -0.22 -24.58
N VAL A 334 -15.73 -1.20 -25.25
CA VAL A 334 -15.27 -2.60 -25.26
C VAL A 334 -14.55 -2.85 -26.58
N PRO A 335 -13.22 -2.95 -26.60
CA PRO A 335 -12.47 -3.10 -27.84
C PRO A 335 -12.54 -4.51 -28.39
N MET A 336 -12.77 -4.64 -29.69
CA MET A 336 -12.91 -5.93 -30.39
C MET A 336 -11.64 -6.36 -31.13
N LYS A 337 -10.65 -5.45 -31.34
CA LYS A 337 -9.43 -5.73 -32.12
C LYS A 337 -8.28 -4.77 -31.77
N GLY A 338 -7.10 -5.13 -32.22
CA GLY A 338 -5.90 -4.26 -32.17
C GLY A 338 -5.26 -4.15 -30.79
N VAL A 339 -4.50 -3.08 -30.58
CA VAL A 339 -3.72 -2.83 -29.35
C VAL A 339 -4.63 -2.72 -28.12
N LYS A 340 -5.77 -2.04 -28.26
CA LYS A 340 -6.73 -1.85 -27.16
C LYS A 340 -7.27 -3.18 -26.64
N LEU A 341 -7.59 -4.14 -27.51
CA LEU A 341 -8.00 -5.49 -27.10
C LEU A 341 -6.86 -6.21 -26.36
N ARG A 342 -5.61 -6.09 -26.83
CA ARG A 342 -4.45 -6.69 -26.15
C ARG A 342 -4.28 -6.16 -24.72
N LEU A 343 -4.49 -4.85 -24.51
CA LEU A 343 -4.46 -4.22 -23.19
C LEU A 343 -5.56 -4.75 -22.27
N VAL A 344 -6.77 -4.86 -22.77
CA VAL A 344 -7.91 -5.41 -22.00
C VAL A 344 -7.64 -6.87 -21.65
N ASN A 345 -7.17 -7.69 -22.58
CA ASN A 345 -6.80 -9.08 -22.32
C ASN A 345 -5.67 -9.20 -21.29
N MET A 346 -4.70 -8.27 -21.30
CA MET A 346 -3.65 -8.21 -20.28
C MET A 346 -4.22 -7.88 -18.91
N ALA A 347 -5.13 -6.90 -18.80
CA ALA A 347 -5.81 -6.57 -17.57
C ALA A 347 -6.65 -7.75 -17.04
N GLN A 348 -7.37 -8.43 -17.92
CA GLN A 348 -8.19 -9.59 -17.56
C GLN A 348 -7.34 -10.76 -17.05
N LYS A 349 -6.22 -11.10 -17.70
CA LYS A 349 -5.28 -12.10 -17.21
C LYS A 349 -4.74 -11.76 -15.83
N ASN A 350 -4.44 -10.49 -15.59
CA ASN A 350 -4.00 -10.02 -14.27
C ASN A 350 -5.13 -10.15 -13.22
N ALA A 351 -6.38 -9.86 -13.56
CA ALA A 351 -7.52 -10.05 -12.67
C ALA A 351 -7.70 -11.52 -12.28
N GLU A 352 -7.58 -12.44 -13.25
CA GLU A 352 -7.64 -13.89 -13.00
C GLU A 352 -6.49 -14.37 -12.10
N ILE A 353 -5.25 -13.90 -12.31
CA ILE A 353 -4.11 -14.24 -11.46
C ILE A 353 -4.38 -13.82 -10.00
N ILE A 354 -4.87 -12.59 -9.77
CA ILE A 354 -5.18 -12.11 -8.44
C ILE A 354 -6.33 -12.89 -7.80
N LYS A 355 -7.36 -13.20 -8.57
CA LYS A 355 -8.46 -14.06 -8.13
C LYS A 355 -7.95 -15.42 -7.64
N HIS A 356 -7.09 -16.09 -8.42
CA HIS A 356 -6.50 -17.36 -8.04
C HIS A 356 -5.63 -17.25 -6.79
N GLN A 357 -4.83 -16.20 -6.67
CA GLN A 357 -4.03 -15.94 -5.47
C GLN A 357 -4.90 -15.76 -4.23
N LYS A 358 -5.99 -14.99 -4.32
CA LYS A 358 -6.93 -14.79 -3.20
C LYS A 358 -7.64 -16.07 -2.81
N LYS A 359 -8.13 -16.83 -3.78
CA LYS A 359 -8.75 -18.14 -3.53
C LYS A 359 -7.76 -19.11 -2.88
N ALA A 360 -6.50 -19.09 -3.29
CA ALA A 360 -5.45 -19.90 -2.67
C ALA A 360 -5.17 -19.51 -1.21
N MET A 361 -5.22 -18.20 -0.88
CA MET A 361 -5.06 -17.69 0.48
C MET A 361 -6.25 -18.05 1.36
N GLU A 362 -7.46 -17.87 0.89
CA GLU A 362 -8.66 -18.26 1.62
C GLU A 362 -8.69 -19.77 1.89
N ASN A 363 -8.37 -20.60 0.89
CA ASN A 363 -8.22 -22.03 1.07
C ASN A 363 -7.17 -22.41 2.12
N SER A 364 -6.05 -21.66 2.23
CA SER A 364 -5.06 -21.93 3.27
C SER A 364 -5.63 -21.69 4.68
N LEU A 365 -6.48 -20.68 4.87
CA LEU A 365 -7.16 -20.43 6.14
C LEU A 365 -8.22 -21.49 6.45
N ILE A 366 -8.97 -21.94 5.43
CA ILE A 366 -9.98 -23.01 5.57
C ILE A 366 -9.30 -24.32 5.96
N GLU A 367 -8.23 -24.72 5.29
CA GLU A 367 -7.46 -25.90 5.62
C GLU A 367 -6.84 -25.77 7.04
N LEU A 368 -6.30 -24.60 7.40
CA LEU A 368 -5.76 -24.35 8.72
C LEU A 368 -6.83 -24.49 9.81
N LYS A 369 -8.03 -23.92 9.61
CA LYS A 369 -9.17 -24.12 10.49
C LYS A 369 -9.47 -25.60 10.68
N LYS A 370 -9.50 -26.39 9.60
CA LYS A 370 -9.81 -27.81 9.61
C LYS A 370 -8.77 -28.64 10.39
N TYR A 371 -7.46 -28.41 10.10
CA TYR A 371 -6.39 -29.16 10.78
C TYR A 371 -6.32 -28.84 12.27
N LEU A 372 -6.49 -27.58 12.65
CA LEU A 372 -6.42 -27.13 14.03
C LEU A 372 -7.77 -27.23 14.76
N LYS A 373 -8.86 -27.63 14.06
CA LYS A 373 -10.24 -27.73 14.59
C LYS A 373 -10.72 -26.42 15.25
N LEU A 374 -10.43 -25.29 14.62
CA LEU A 374 -10.84 -23.97 15.13
C LEU A 374 -12.33 -23.73 14.89
N ASP A 375 -13.00 -23.00 15.78
CA ASP A 375 -14.42 -22.66 15.64
C ASP A 375 -14.67 -21.68 14.49
N LYS A 376 -13.75 -20.71 14.31
CA LYS A 376 -13.82 -19.68 13.26
C LYS A 376 -12.56 -19.67 12.38
N LEU A 377 -12.65 -19.03 11.21
CA LEU A 377 -11.49 -18.84 10.33
C LEU A 377 -10.47 -17.94 11.01
N PRO A 378 -9.19 -18.35 11.09
CA PRO A 378 -8.13 -17.54 11.69
C PRO A 378 -7.68 -16.43 10.74
N ARG A 379 -8.49 -15.37 10.59
CA ARG A 379 -8.19 -14.24 9.70
C ARG A 379 -7.03 -13.40 10.20
N ILE A 380 -6.89 -13.28 11.53
CA ILE A 380 -5.80 -12.56 12.18
C ILE A 380 -4.91 -13.56 12.89
N ILE A 381 -3.70 -13.74 12.36
CA ILE A 381 -2.70 -14.64 12.93
C ILE A 381 -1.54 -13.79 13.45
N GLU A 382 -1.18 -13.96 14.72
CA GLU A 382 0.02 -13.35 15.29
C GLU A 382 1.12 -14.39 15.46
N GLY A 383 2.31 -14.12 14.93
CA GLY A 383 3.51 -14.95 15.09
C GLY A 383 4.52 -14.33 16.05
N TYR A 384 5.09 -15.13 16.93
CA TYR A 384 6.05 -14.70 17.94
C TYR A 384 7.35 -15.50 17.87
N ASP A 385 8.47 -14.80 17.97
CA ASP A 385 9.82 -15.38 18.02
C ASP A 385 10.67 -14.63 19.04
N ILE A 386 11.51 -15.36 19.77
CA ILE A 386 12.55 -14.83 20.64
C ILE A 386 13.89 -15.08 19.96
N SER A 387 14.60 -14.00 19.68
CA SER A 387 15.96 -14.07 19.17
C SER A 387 16.94 -13.61 20.25
N ASN A 388 17.80 -14.53 20.70
CA ASN A 388 18.84 -14.26 21.67
C ASN A 388 20.21 -14.42 20.99
N ILE A 389 21.01 -13.34 20.96
CA ILE A 389 22.38 -13.40 20.44
C ILE A 389 23.34 -12.98 21.55
N SER A 390 24.11 -13.94 22.03
CA SER A 390 25.23 -13.74 22.97
C SER A 390 24.86 -13.15 24.34
N GLY A 391 23.68 -13.41 24.87
CA GLY A 391 23.32 -13.18 26.28
C GLY A 391 23.08 -11.73 26.72
N LYS A 392 23.31 -10.73 25.89
CA LYS A 392 23.21 -9.31 26.31
C LYS A 392 22.00 -8.53 25.79
N PHE A 393 21.36 -8.97 24.71
CA PHE A 393 20.21 -8.24 24.12
C PHE A 393 19.22 -9.19 23.50
N ALA A 394 18.34 -9.76 24.32
CA ALA A 394 17.22 -10.54 23.81
C ALA A 394 16.13 -9.62 23.24
N VAL A 395 15.61 -9.98 22.08
CA VAL A 395 14.53 -9.28 21.41
C VAL A 395 13.40 -10.22 21.09
N GLY A 396 12.21 -9.88 21.57
CA GLY A 396 10.98 -10.50 21.14
C GLY A 396 10.42 -9.82 19.90
N SER A 397 9.99 -10.58 18.92
CA SER A 397 9.30 -10.10 17.75
C SER A 397 7.85 -10.56 17.71
N LYS A 398 6.96 -9.64 17.31
CA LYS A 398 5.58 -9.93 16.95
C LYS A 398 5.35 -9.57 15.51
N VAL A 399 4.93 -10.53 14.69
CA VAL A 399 4.39 -10.28 13.36
C VAL A 399 2.89 -10.51 13.35
N SER A 400 2.19 -9.88 12.43
CA SER A 400 0.74 -10.06 12.26
C SER A 400 0.43 -10.35 10.81
N PHE A 401 -0.43 -11.31 10.58
CA PHE A 401 -1.02 -11.63 9.27
C PHE A 401 -2.51 -11.37 9.32
N LYS A 402 -3.05 -10.79 8.25
CA LYS A 402 -4.48 -10.61 8.06
C LYS A 402 -4.89 -11.19 6.72
N ASP A 403 -5.91 -12.06 6.72
CA ASP A 403 -6.36 -12.78 5.53
C ASP A 403 -5.20 -13.47 4.77
N ALA A 404 -4.36 -14.21 5.52
CA ALA A 404 -3.15 -14.91 5.06
C ALA A 404 -2.06 -14.00 4.44
N LYS A 405 -2.08 -12.68 4.65
CA LYS A 405 -1.06 -11.73 4.19
C LYS A 405 -0.36 -11.02 5.34
N PRO A 406 0.94 -10.74 5.23
CA PRO A 406 1.68 -9.95 6.22
C PRO A 406 1.08 -8.56 6.43
N ASN A 407 0.66 -8.24 7.66
CA ASN A 407 0.17 -6.92 8.08
C ASN A 407 1.29 -6.13 8.78
N LYS A 408 2.24 -5.63 8.01
CA LYS A 408 3.46 -4.97 8.55
C LYS A 408 3.19 -3.76 9.44
N LYS A 409 2.00 -3.15 9.37
CA LYS A 409 1.60 -2.02 10.24
C LYS A 409 1.42 -2.45 11.70
N LYS A 410 1.12 -3.73 11.93
CA LYS A 410 0.89 -4.32 13.25
C LYS A 410 2.11 -5.06 13.81
N TYR A 411 3.25 -5.04 13.13
CA TYR A 411 4.49 -5.61 13.62
C TYR A 411 5.02 -4.81 14.80
N LYS A 412 5.43 -5.50 15.86
CA LYS A 412 6.02 -4.88 17.06
C LYS A 412 7.30 -5.61 17.47
N ARG A 413 8.22 -4.89 18.08
CA ARG A 413 9.45 -5.39 18.68
C ARG A 413 9.42 -5.08 20.16
N PHE A 414 9.90 -6.01 20.95
CA PHE A 414 9.96 -5.89 22.40
C PHE A 414 11.40 -6.10 22.82
N LYS A 415 11.97 -5.09 23.50
CA LYS A 415 13.22 -5.29 24.22
C LYS A 415 12.90 -6.15 25.44
N ILE A 416 13.52 -7.29 25.56
CA ILE A 416 13.34 -8.22 26.67
C ILE A 416 14.26 -7.80 27.82
N GLU A 417 13.74 -7.76 29.01
CA GLU A 417 14.43 -7.34 30.24
C GLU A 417 14.88 -8.56 31.06
N THR A 418 14.25 -9.70 30.84
CA THR A 418 14.61 -10.98 31.48
C THR A 418 16.06 -11.34 31.22
N PRO A 419 16.92 -11.50 32.25
CA PRO A 419 18.33 -11.78 32.09
C PRO A 419 18.61 -13.24 31.73
N GLY A 420 19.72 -13.49 31.02
CA GLY A 420 20.27 -14.82 30.74
C GLY A 420 19.64 -15.55 29.58
N PRO A 421 20.11 -16.76 29.25
CA PRO A 421 19.62 -17.55 28.13
C PRO A 421 18.37 -18.38 28.54
N ASN A 422 17.29 -17.73 28.95
CA ASN A 422 16.04 -18.39 29.32
C ASN A 422 14.92 -17.98 28.36
N ASP A 423 14.87 -18.64 27.19
CA ASP A 423 13.89 -18.37 26.14
C ASP A 423 12.43 -18.54 26.63
N PHE A 424 12.18 -19.39 27.63
CA PHE A 424 10.85 -19.58 28.21
C PHE A 424 10.38 -18.36 28.99
N ALA A 425 11.20 -17.84 29.90
CA ALA A 425 10.87 -16.64 30.66
C ALA A 425 10.76 -15.40 29.77
N MET A 426 11.61 -15.33 28.74
CA MET A 426 11.56 -14.25 27.73
C MET A 426 10.25 -14.28 26.92
N MET A 427 9.79 -15.47 26.52
CA MET A 427 8.51 -15.64 25.84
C MET A 427 7.34 -15.25 26.73
N LYS A 428 7.38 -15.62 28.02
CA LYS A 428 6.40 -15.21 29.00
C LYS A 428 6.33 -13.69 29.13
N GLU A 429 7.48 -13.00 29.23
CA GLU A 429 7.54 -11.53 29.28
C GLU A 429 6.93 -10.91 28.03
N LEU A 430 7.33 -11.38 26.85
CA LEU A 430 6.86 -10.88 25.55
C LEU A 430 5.32 -10.94 25.44
N LEU A 431 4.76 -12.13 25.68
CA LEU A 431 3.33 -12.37 25.57
C LEU A 431 2.55 -11.58 26.62
N THR A 432 3.01 -11.56 27.86
CA THR A 432 2.36 -10.77 28.93
C THR A 432 2.28 -9.29 28.55
N ARG A 433 3.36 -8.71 28.05
CA ARG A 433 3.38 -7.29 27.63
C ARG A 433 2.48 -7.02 26.43
N ARG A 434 2.36 -7.96 25.49
CA ARG A 434 1.46 -7.82 24.34
C ARG A 434 -0.01 -8.00 24.70
N LEU A 435 -0.32 -9.06 25.45
CA LEU A 435 -1.70 -9.43 25.74
C LEU A 435 -2.37 -8.50 26.75
N LYS A 436 -1.63 -7.85 27.63
CA LYS A 436 -2.15 -6.74 28.46
C LYS A 436 -2.64 -5.52 27.66
N MET A 437 -2.26 -5.42 26.37
CA MET A 437 -2.70 -4.35 25.47
C MET A 437 -3.83 -4.79 24.54
N ILE A 438 -4.46 -5.94 24.78
CA ILE A 438 -5.43 -6.52 23.85
C ILE A 438 -6.68 -5.66 23.69
N ASP A 439 -7.11 -4.99 24.73
CA ASP A 439 -8.27 -4.09 24.72
C ASP A 439 -8.09 -2.87 23.79
N THR A 440 -6.84 -2.52 23.48
CA THR A 440 -6.48 -1.39 22.63
C THR A 440 -6.05 -1.79 21.21
N ASP A 441 -5.90 -3.10 20.96
CA ASP A 441 -5.44 -3.65 19.67
C ASP A 441 -6.35 -4.81 19.26
N GLU A 442 -6.44 -5.08 17.96
CA GLU A 442 -7.27 -6.15 17.39
C GLU A 442 -6.86 -7.52 17.98
N GLU A 443 -7.80 -8.30 18.50
CA GLU A 443 -7.57 -9.62 19.06
C GLU A 443 -7.18 -10.62 17.96
N PRO A 444 -6.15 -11.47 18.16
CA PRO A 444 -5.79 -12.49 17.17
C PRO A 444 -6.77 -13.68 17.22
N ASP A 445 -7.07 -14.23 16.05
CA ASP A 445 -7.83 -15.48 15.92
C ASP A 445 -6.94 -16.72 16.13
N LEU A 446 -5.62 -16.56 16.03
CA LEU A 446 -4.63 -17.61 16.25
C LEU A 446 -3.27 -17.01 16.64
N ILE A 447 -2.66 -17.55 17.67
CA ILE A 447 -1.29 -17.27 18.07
C ILE A 447 -0.38 -18.41 17.63
N VAL A 448 0.75 -18.08 16.98
CA VAL A 448 1.78 -19.03 16.55
C VAL A 448 3.09 -18.70 17.27
N ILE A 449 3.60 -19.65 18.04
CA ILE A 449 4.89 -19.57 18.73
C ILE A 449 5.95 -20.31 17.89
N ASP A 450 7.06 -19.64 17.57
CA ASP A 450 8.23 -20.29 16.98
C ASP A 450 8.94 -21.12 18.06
N GLY A 451 8.47 -22.36 18.27
CA GLY A 451 9.02 -23.25 19.27
C GLY A 451 8.17 -24.50 19.54
N GLY A 452 8.74 -25.40 20.34
CA GLY A 452 8.12 -26.66 20.71
C GLY A 452 7.24 -26.59 21.96
N LYS A 453 6.94 -27.75 22.53
CA LYS A 453 6.04 -27.92 23.70
C LYS A 453 6.36 -27.03 24.91
N GLY A 454 7.66 -26.80 25.20
CA GLY A 454 8.05 -26.02 26.37
C GLY A 454 7.65 -24.55 26.25
N GLN A 455 7.95 -23.92 25.11
CA GLN A 455 7.56 -22.52 24.86
C GLN A 455 6.03 -22.36 24.75
N LEU A 456 5.35 -23.35 24.14
CA LEU A 456 3.89 -23.37 24.11
C LEU A 456 3.29 -23.46 25.53
N GLY A 457 3.85 -24.29 26.41
CA GLY A 457 3.38 -24.40 27.80
C GLY A 457 3.42 -23.07 28.55
N MET A 458 4.55 -22.36 28.45
CA MET A 458 4.69 -21.03 29.07
C MET A 458 3.71 -20.00 28.46
N ALA A 459 3.46 -20.10 27.16
CA ALA A 459 2.50 -19.23 26.49
C ALA A 459 1.07 -19.49 26.97
N CYS A 460 0.70 -20.76 27.24
CA CYS A 460 -0.59 -21.12 27.81
C CYS A 460 -0.76 -20.58 29.23
N GLU A 461 0.28 -20.63 30.06
CA GLU A 461 0.24 -20.04 31.42
C GLU A 461 -0.09 -18.53 31.37
N VAL A 462 0.47 -17.80 30.40
CA VAL A 462 0.17 -16.37 30.25
C VAL A 462 -1.30 -16.14 29.84
N LEU A 463 -1.84 -16.98 28.96
CA LEU A 463 -3.25 -16.90 28.56
C LEU A 463 -4.18 -17.20 29.75
N ASP A 464 -3.83 -18.18 30.58
CA ASP A 464 -4.55 -18.51 31.80
C ASP A 464 -4.50 -17.35 32.81
N GLU A 465 -3.32 -16.80 33.10
CA GLU A 465 -3.11 -15.67 34.01
C GLU A 465 -3.91 -14.41 33.59
N LEU A 466 -4.12 -14.22 32.29
CA LEU A 466 -4.83 -13.06 31.74
C LEU A 466 -6.31 -13.33 31.37
N ASN A 467 -6.83 -14.54 31.67
CA ASN A 467 -8.19 -14.99 31.30
C ASN A 467 -8.47 -14.94 29.79
N LEU A 468 -7.46 -15.23 28.95
CA LEU A 468 -7.52 -15.20 27.48
C LEU A 468 -7.47 -16.62 26.87
N VAL A 469 -7.90 -17.63 27.59
CA VAL A 469 -7.87 -19.06 27.16
C VAL A 469 -8.69 -19.32 25.89
N HIS A 470 -9.62 -18.44 25.57
CA HIS A 470 -10.43 -18.53 24.37
C HIS A 470 -9.64 -18.27 23.07
N ILE A 471 -8.43 -17.69 23.16
CA ILE A 471 -7.57 -17.43 21.99
C ILE A 471 -6.81 -18.71 21.65
N PRO A 472 -7.02 -19.30 20.46
CA PRO A 472 -6.26 -20.47 20.01
C PRO A 472 -4.78 -20.16 19.91
N ILE A 473 -3.93 -21.10 20.41
CA ILE A 473 -2.49 -20.97 20.37
C ILE A 473 -1.84 -22.28 19.93
N ILE A 474 -0.77 -22.19 19.13
CA ILE A 474 0.03 -23.32 18.69
C ILE A 474 1.52 -23.04 18.82
N GLY A 475 2.32 -24.11 18.99
CA GLY A 475 3.76 -24.09 18.82
C GLY A 475 4.13 -24.77 17.51
N LEU A 476 5.05 -24.18 16.73
CA LEU A 476 5.59 -24.75 15.50
C LEU A 476 7.06 -25.07 15.69
N ALA A 477 7.41 -26.37 15.75
CA ALA A 477 8.78 -26.82 15.89
C ALA A 477 9.51 -26.87 14.55
N LYS A 478 10.78 -26.41 14.52
CA LYS A 478 11.56 -26.20 13.27
C LYS A 478 11.96 -27.49 12.57
N GLU A 479 12.35 -28.52 13.31
CA GLU A 479 13.06 -29.67 12.73
C GLU A 479 12.17 -30.56 11.86
N PHE A 480 10.93 -30.82 12.31
CA PHE A 480 9.96 -31.68 11.61
C PHE A 480 8.68 -31.01 11.19
N GLU A 481 8.58 -29.67 11.34
CA GLU A 481 7.37 -28.88 11.06
C GLU A 481 6.14 -29.39 11.86
N GLU A 482 6.41 -29.90 13.08
CA GLU A 482 5.39 -30.42 13.98
C GLU A 482 4.64 -29.30 14.68
N ILE A 483 3.31 -29.40 14.66
CA ILE A 483 2.42 -28.43 15.28
C ILE A 483 1.95 -28.99 16.62
N TYR A 484 2.28 -28.29 17.69
CA TYR A 484 1.83 -28.61 19.03
C TYR A 484 0.64 -27.73 19.40
N ILE A 485 -0.41 -28.35 19.96
CA ILE A 485 -1.58 -27.66 20.51
C ILE A 485 -1.64 -27.88 22.04
N PRO A 486 -2.23 -26.98 22.82
CA PRO A 486 -2.39 -27.17 24.25
C PRO A 486 -3.07 -28.49 24.59
N ASN A 487 -2.66 -29.10 25.70
CA ASN A 487 -3.23 -30.35 26.22
C ASN A 487 -3.13 -31.58 25.30
N SER A 488 -2.36 -31.53 24.20
CA SER A 488 -2.15 -32.68 23.33
C SER A 488 -0.78 -33.31 23.54
N LYS A 489 -0.77 -34.66 23.70
CA LYS A 489 0.49 -35.44 23.78
C LYS A 489 1.15 -35.60 22.42
N ARG A 490 0.39 -35.64 21.33
CA ARG A 490 0.86 -35.88 19.97
C ARG A 490 0.80 -34.58 19.13
N PRO A 491 1.84 -34.33 18.32
CA PRO A 491 1.78 -33.20 17.39
C PRO A 491 0.78 -33.45 16.27
N ILE A 492 0.29 -32.37 15.67
CA ILE A 492 -0.44 -32.41 14.41
C ILE A 492 0.59 -32.32 13.28
N ILE A 493 0.51 -33.26 12.35
CA ILE A 493 1.37 -33.29 11.17
C ILE A 493 0.51 -32.89 9.95
N ILE A 494 0.86 -31.80 9.31
CA ILE A 494 0.26 -31.35 8.06
C ILE A 494 1.19 -31.74 6.90
N PRO A 495 0.66 -32.30 5.79
CA PRO A 495 1.49 -32.66 4.64
C PRO A 495 2.31 -31.49 4.11
N LYS A 496 3.57 -31.72 3.73
CA LYS A 496 4.52 -30.66 3.31
C LYS A 496 4.05 -29.81 2.12
N ASN A 497 3.20 -30.35 1.26
CA ASN A 497 2.63 -29.65 0.11
C ASN A 497 1.32 -28.90 0.44
N ASN A 498 0.86 -28.92 1.69
CA ASN A 498 -0.39 -28.29 2.08
C ASN A 498 -0.21 -26.78 2.29
N LYS A 499 -1.17 -26.00 1.77
CA LYS A 499 -1.16 -24.54 1.85
C LYS A 499 -1.29 -23.98 3.28
N ALA A 500 -1.94 -24.73 4.19
CA ALA A 500 -2.02 -24.36 5.60
C ALA A 500 -0.64 -24.41 6.28
N LEU A 501 0.15 -25.46 6.01
CA LEU A 501 1.52 -25.54 6.53
C LEU A 501 2.39 -24.42 5.97
N HIS A 502 2.31 -24.16 4.66
CA HIS A 502 3.06 -23.06 4.04
C HIS A 502 2.70 -21.68 4.65
N LEU A 503 1.44 -21.46 5.03
CA LEU A 503 1.05 -20.23 5.74
C LEU A 503 1.70 -20.13 7.12
N LEU A 504 1.70 -21.21 7.90
CA LEU A 504 2.36 -21.23 9.21
C LEU A 504 3.87 -21.03 9.10
N GLN A 505 4.51 -21.66 8.11
CA GLN A 505 5.93 -21.44 7.80
C GLN A 505 6.21 -19.97 7.47
N GLN A 506 5.37 -19.34 6.63
CA GLN A 506 5.51 -17.91 6.32
C GLN A 506 5.38 -17.02 7.57
N VAL A 507 4.47 -17.33 8.49
CA VAL A 507 4.32 -16.59 9.75
C VAL A 507 5.58 -16.73 10.59
N ARG A 508 6.10 -17.95 10.77
CA ARG A 508 7.34 -18.24 11.50
C ARG A 508 8.55 -17.54 10.87
N ASP A 509 8.76 -17.76 9.57
CA ASP A 509 9.93 -17.23 8.88
C ASP A 509 9.93 -15.69 8.88
N GLU A 510 8.76 -15.07 8.82
CA GLU A 510 8.63 -13.61 8.89
C GLU A 510 8.89 -13.09 10.31
N SER A 511 8.45 -13.80 11.39
CA SER A 511 8.79 -13.43 12.77
C SER A 511 10.30 -13.49 13.01
N HIS A 512 10.93 -14.55 12.58
CA HIS A 512 12.37 -14.72 12.66
C HIS A 512 13.14 -13.67 11.84
N ARG A 513 12.76 -13.43 10.58
CA ARG A 513 13.33 -12.38 9.73
C ARG A 513 13.22 -11.00 10.38
N PHE A 514 12.08 -10.70 11.00
CA PHE A 514 11.82 -9.40 11.63
C PHE A 514 12.66 -9.20 12.88
N ALA A 515 12.90 -10.26 13.67
CA ALA A 515 13.80 -10.24 14.80
C ALA A 515 15.26 -10.00 14.37
N ILE A 516 15.79 -10.76 13.41
CA ILE A 516 17.17 -10.63 12.91
C ILE A 516 17.46 -9.22 12.38
N THR A 517 16.50 -8.60 11.67
CA THR A 517 16.69 -7.24 11.12
C THR A 517 16.92 -6.20 12.22
N TYR A 518 16.36 -6.39 13.41
CA TYR A 518 16.57 -5.48 14.53
C TYR A 518 17.92 -5.71 15.23
N HIS A 519 18.34 -6.93 15.36
CA HIS A 519 19.69 -7.22 15.86
C HIS A 519 20.78 -6.59 15.01
N ARG A 520 20.65 -6.61 13.68
CA ARG A 520 21.56 -5.90 12.77
C ARG A 520 21.55 -4.40 13.02
N LYS A 521 20.39 -3.81 13.30
CA LYS A 521 20.27 -2.38 13.62
C LYS A 521 20.87 -2.06 14.99
N LEU A 522 20.57 -2.84 16.02
CA LEU A 522 21.18 -2.66 17.36
C LEU A 522 22.71 -2.80 17.32
N ARG A 523 23.25 -3.73 16.52
CA ARG A 523 24.70 -3.81 16.30
C ARG A 523 25.24 -2.54 15.65
N SER A 524 24.57 -2.00 14.61
CA SER A 524 25.00 -0.76 13.98
C SER A 524 24.89 0.45 14.91
N ASP A 525 23.90 0.47 15.80
CA ASP A 525 23.69 1.55 16.77
C ASP A 525 24.68 1.43 17.95
N ASN A 526 24.96 0.20 18.45
CA ASN A 526 25.99 -0.06 19.48
C ASN A 526 27.43 0.10 18.96
N ILE A 527 27.66 -0.15 17.68
CA ILE A 527 28.91 0.26 17.01
C ILE A 527 29.06 1.78 17.05
N SER A 528 27.96 2.55 17.19
CA SER A 528 27.98 3.99 17.34
C SER A 528 28.37 4.49 18.75
N GLU A 529 28.21 3.70 19.80
CA GLU A 529 28.68 3.95 21.18
C GLU A 529 29.90 3.09 21.52
N SER A 530 30.95 3.12 20.71
CA SER A 530 32.16 2.34 20.95
C SER A 530 33.20 3.18 21.66
N SER A 531 34.16 2.54 22.34
CA SER A 531 35.32 3.15 22.94
C SER A 531 36.15 4.04 21.98
N LEU A 532 35.84 4.01 20.67
CA LEU A 532 36.40 4.94 19.69
C LEU A 532 35.89 6.39 19.84
N ASP A 533 34.76 6.61 20.51
CA ASP A 533 34.22 7.97 20.71
C ASP A 533 35.04 8.77 21.75
N ASP A 534 35.76 8.07 22.63
CA ASP A 534 36.60 8.66 23.67
C ASP A 534 37.96 9.07 23.13
N ILE A 535 38.30 8.71 21.87
CA ILE A 535 39.63 8.98 21.28
C ILE A 535 39.66 10.36 20.60
N PRO A 536 40.57 11.25 20.99
CA PRO A 536 40.69 12.56 20.37
C PRO A 536 40.94 12.48 18.86
N GLY A 537 40.10 13.15 18.10
CA GLY A 537 40.19 13.17 16.63
C GLY A 537 39.34 12.10 15.92
N ILE A 538 38.66 11.21 16.62
CA ILE A 538 37.72 10.24 16.04
C ILE A 538 36.30 10.78 16.07
N GLY A 539 35.85 11.32 14.94
CA GLY A 539 34.44 11.69 14.72
C GLY A 539 33.70 10.59 13.99
N LYS A 540 32.37 10.73 13.90
CA LYS A 540 31.45 9.72 13.29
C LYS A 540 31.92 9.15 11.93
N LYS A 541 32.50 9.97 11.05
CA LYS A 541 32.97 9.50 9.73
C LYS A 541 34.20 8.60 9.85
N ARG A 542 35.18 8.95 10.66
CA ARG A 542 36.41 8.17 10.88
C ARG A 542 36.09 6.85 11.55
N LYS A 543 35.25 6.85 12.56
CA LYS A 543 34.75 5.66 13.24
C LYS A 543 34.08 4.67 12.29
N ILE A 544 33.17 5.14 11.41
CA ILE A 544 32.53 4.29 10.42
C ILE A 544 33.55 3.68 9.46
N ASN A 545 34.54 4.45 9.03
CA ASN A 545 35.57 3.96 8.12
C ASN A 545 36.49 2.90 8.79
N ILE A 546 36.91 3.12 10.05
CA ILE A 546 37.69 2.15 10.84
C ILE A 546 36.90 0.82 10.96
N LEU A 547 35.65 0.89 11.38
CA LEU A 547 34.82 -0.30 11.57
C LEU A 547 34.45 -1.00 10.26
N LYS A 548 34.38 -0.25 9.17
CA LYS A 548 34.14 -0.83 7.84
C LYS A 548 35.35 -1.62 7.32
N GLU A 549 36.55 -1.14 7.59
CA GLU A 549 37.79 -1.78 7.16
C GLU A 549 38.13 -3.01 8.01
N PHE A 550 38.08 -2.88 9.33
CA PHE A 550 38.47 -3.95 10.25
C PHE A 550 37.34 -4.92 10.64
N GLY A 551 36.09 -4.50 10.52
CA GLY A 551 34.88 -5.31 10.78
C GLY A 551 34.62 -5.61 12.27
N THR A 552 35.62 -5.70 13.13
CA THR A 552 35.49 -5.98 14.58
C THR A 552 36.44 -5.10 15.40
N MET A 553 36.05 -4.76 16.64
CA MET A 553 36.88 -3.98 17.55
C MET A 553 38.20 -4.70 17.94
N ASP A 554 38.18 -6.04 18.00
CA ASP A 554 39.39 -6.80 18.31
C ASP A 554 40.45 -6.66 17.23
N LYS A 555 40.04 -6.56 15.96
CA LYS A 555 41.00 -6.26 14.88
C LYS A 555 41.50 -4.82 14.94
N VAL A 556 40.67 -3.86 15.34
CA VAL A 556 41.08 -2.46 15.52
C VAL A 556 42.13 -2.33 16.64
N LYS A 557 41.93 -3.05 17.75
CA LYS A 557 42.89 -3.09 18.87
C LYS A 557 44.25 -3.65 18.50
N ASN A 558 44.28 -4.66 17.62
CA ASN A 558 45.49 -5.32 17.19
C ASN A 558 46.13 -4.71 15.93
N ALA A 559 45.57 -3.64 15.40
CA ALA A 559 46.05 -3.00 14.17
C ALA A 559 47.25 -2.08 14.45
N SER A 560 48.21 -2.08 13.56
CA SER A 560 49.36 -1.17 13.63
C SER A 560 48.99 0.28 13.27
N VAL A 561 49.79 1.26 13.68
CA VAL A 561 49.60 2.67 13.32
C VAL A 561 49.56 2.84 11.80
N GLU A 562 50.37 2.09 11.07
CA GLU A 562 50.47 2.15 9.61
C GLU A 562 49.18 1.64 8.93
N GLU A 563 48.58 0.56 9.48
CA GLU A 563 47.32 0.04 8.99
C GLU A 563 46.17 1.00 9.26
N LEU A 564 46.12 1.60 10.43
CA LEU A 564 45.11 2.59 10.81
C LEU A 564 45.23 3.88 9.97
N ALA A 565 46.46 4.32 9.65
CA ALA A 565 46.72 5.51 8.84
C ALA A 565 46.26 5.37 7.37
N LYS A 566 46.21 4.16 6.82
CA LYS A 566 45.73 3.88 5.45
C LYS A 566 44.22 4.05 5.26
N ILE A 567 43.46 4.12 6.35
CA ILE A 567 42.01 4.27 6.28
C ILE A 567 41.61 5.65 5.75
N LYS A 568 40.66 5.70 4.86
CA LYS A 568 40.14 6.94 4.27
C LYS A 568 39.72 7.95 5.34
N GLY A 569 40.42 9.11 5.39
CA GLY A 569 40.13 10.19 6.32
C GLY A 569 40.88 10.10 7.65
N MET A 570 41.79 9.13 7.84
CA MET A 570 42.74 9.07 8.92
C MET A 570 44.03 9.79 8.53
N ASN A 571 44.73 10.28 9.53
CA ASN A 571 46.10 10.78 9.41
C ASN A 571 46.94 10.10 10.50
N GLU A 572 48.26 10.17 10.37
CA GLU A 572 49.19 9.50 11.25
C GLU A 572 48.98 9.86 12.74
N LYS A 573 48.72 11.11 13.03
CA LYS A 573 48.44 11.62 14.39
C LYS A 573 47.20 10.97 15.02
N VAL A 574 46.12 10.80 14.25
CA VAL A 574 44.87 10.19 14.74
C VAL A 574 45.02 8.67 14.81
N ALA A 575 45.76 8.05 13.88
CA ALA A 575 46.11 6.64 13.93
C ALA A 575 46.90 6.29 15.19
N THR A 576 47.90 7.13 15.55
CA THR A 576 48.69 7.02 16.79
C THR A 576 47.78 7.14 18.02
N ASN A 577 46.85 8.11 18.06
CA ASN A 577 45.88 8.24 19.17
C ASN A 577 45.04 6.98 19.35
N VAL A 578 44.63 6.32 18.26
CA VAL A 578 43.86 5.06 18.33
C VAL A 578 44.72 3.94 18.88
N TYR A 579 45.96 3.83 18.41
CA TYR A 579 46.92 2.84 18.87
C TYR A 579 47.20 2.99 20.35
N GLU A 580 47.61 4.19 20.80
CA GLU A 580 47.93 4.51 22.20
C GLU A 580 46.72 4.32 23.16
N TYR A 581 45.51 4.52 22.69
CA TYR A 581 44.31 4.31 23.52
C TYR A 581 44.07 2.84 23.86
N TYR A 582 44.53 1.93 23.01
CA TYR A 582 44.31 0.48 23.22
C TYR A 582 45.56 -0.25 23.68
N HIS A 583 46.74 0.36 23.65
CA HIS A 583 48.02 -0.19 24.10
C HIS A 583 48.66 0.70 25.16
#